data_cf0821fb5eb0436a6e3498d816807006
#
_entry.id   cf0821fb5eb0436a6e3498d816807006
#
_cell.length_a   1.000
_cell.length_b   1.000
_cell.length_c   1.000
_cell.angle_alpha   90.00
_cell.angle_beta   90.00
_cell.angle_gamma   90.00
#
_symmetry.space_group_name_H-M   'P 1'
#
loop_
_entity.id
_entity.type
_entity.pdbx_description
1 polymer ?
#
loop_
_entity_poly.entity_id
_entity_poly.type
_entity_poly.pdbx_seq_one_letter_code
_entity_poly.pdbx_strand_id
1 'polypeptide(L)' 'MADRRLQVFHAVAKQRSFTKAAETLMMTQPAVTFQIKQLEDHFNTRLFDRGHGKIN' A
#
# COMPACT_ATOMS: atom_id res chain seq x y z
N MET A 1 6.09 14.94 10.75
CA MET A 1 6.66 14.60 9.44
C MET A 1 5.93 13.40 8.86
N ALA A 2 5.58 13.46 7.61
CA ALA A 2 4.84 12.38 6.98
C ALA A 2 5.81 11.24 6.62
N ASP A 3 5.45 10.05 7.04
CA ASP A 3 6.16 8.86 6.63
C ASP A 3 5.64 8.48 5.24
N ARG A 4 6.55 8.25 4.29
CA ARG A 4 6.16 7.88 2.93
C ARG A 4 5.27 6.64 2.93
N ARG A 5 5.56 5.69 3.83
CA ARG A 5 4.77 4.47 3.91
C ARG A 5 3.32 4.76 4.31
N LEU A 6 3.10 5.76 5.15
CA LEU A 6 1.75 6.15 5.54
C LEU A 6 1.01 6.79 4.38
N GLN A 7 1.71 7.58 3.54
CA GLN A 7 1.10 8.13 2.34
C GLN A 7 0.68 7.03 1.38
N VAL A 8 1.55 6.04 1.22
CA VAL A 8 1.26 4.90 0.35
C VAL A 8 0.07 4.12 0.89
N PHE A 9 0.07 3.85 2.20
CA PHE A 9 -1.04 3.16 2.83
C PHE A 9 -2.37 3.90 2.61
N HIS A 10 -2.35 5.20 2.81
CA HIS A 10 -3.56 6.01 2.63
C HIS A 10 -4.08 5.92 1.19
N ALA A 11 -3.18 6.01 0.22
CA ALA A 11 -3.58 5.96 -1.17
C ALA A 11 -4.16 4.59 -1.53
N VAL A 12 -3.53 3.51 -1.06
CA VAL A 12 -4.02 2.17 -1.34
C VAL A 12 -5.39 1.96 -0.70
N ALA A 13 -5.54 2.39 0.55
CA ALA A 13 -6.81 2.23 1.26
C ALA A 13 -7.92 3.03 0.60
N LYS A 14 -7.63 4.25 0.19
CA LYS A 14 -8.62 5.12 -0.42
C LYS A 14 -9.05 4.61 -1.78
N GLN A 15 -8.11 4.15 -2.58
CA GLN A 15 -8.41 3.71 -3.94
C GLN A 15 -8.74 2.23 -4.03
N ARG A 16 -8.45 1.48 -2.97
CA ARG A 16 -8.70 0.05 -2.89
C ARG A 16 -8.06 -0.69 -4.05
N SER A 17 -6.87 -0.24 -4.43
CA SER A 17 -6.14 -0.78 -5.56
C SER A 17 -4.67 -0.41 -5.45
N PHE A 18 -3.79 -1.40 -5.49
CA PHE A 18 -2.35 -1.15 -5.50
C PHE A 18 -1.93 -0.47 -6.79
N THR A 19 -2.52 -0.89 -7.91
CA THR A 19 -2.18 -0.33 -9.22
C THR A 19 -2.57 1.14 -9.31
N LYS A 20 -3.80 1.46 -8.90
CA LYS A 20 -4.26 2.85 -8.95
C LYS A 20 -3.51 3.73 -7.98
N ALA A 21 -3.18 3.20 -6.81
CA ALA A 21 -2.39 3.96 -5.84
C ALA A 21 -1.01 4.28 -6.41
N ALA A 22 -0.40 3.30 -7.09
CA ALA A 22 0.90 3.52 -7.71
C ALA A 22 0.82 4.63 -8.75
N GLU A 23 -0.22 4.61 -9.58
CA GLU A 23 -0.41 5.66 -10.58
C GLU A 23 -0.57 7.03 -9.94
N THR A 24 -1.39 7.12 -8.89
CA THR A 24 -1.62 8.37 -8.19
C THR A 24 -0.33 8.91 -7.59
N LEU A 25 0.50 8.03 -7.06
CA LEU A 25 1.73 8.42 -6.38
C LEU A 25 2.92 8.51 -7.31
N MET A 26 2.73 8.22 -8.60
CA MET A 26 3.79 8.20 -9.60
C MET A 26 4.89 7.22 -9.19
N MET A 27 4.47 6.05 -8.72
CA MET A 27 5.35 4.97 -8.30
C MET A 27 5.02 3.72 -9.12
N THR A 28 5.93 2.76 -9.11
CA THR A 28 5.63 1.46 -9.68
C THR A 28 4.79 0.65 -8.68
N GLN A 29 4.01 -0.31 -9.18
CA GLN A 29 3.20 -1.14 -8.30
C GLN A 29 4.06 -1.97 -7.34
N PRO A 30 5.18 -2.58 -7.78
CA PRO A 30 6.04 -3.29 -6.83
C PRO A 30 6.60 -2.38 -5.74
N ALA A 31 6.89 -1.11 -6.04
CA ALA A 31 7.37 -0.18 -5.03
C ALA A 31 6.29 0.09 -3.99
N VAL A 32 5.04 0.25 -4.42
CA VAL A 32 3.92 0.42 -3.50
C VAL A 32 3.77 -0.81 -2.62
N THR A 33 3.81 -2.00 -3.22
CA THR A 33 3.69 -3.25 -2.47
C THR A 33 4.80 -3.37 -1.42
N PHE A 34 6.03 -3.00 -1.79
CA PHE A 34 7.15 -3.05 -0.87
C PHE A 34 6.92 -2.13 0.33
N GLN A 35 6.45 -0.91 0.07
CA GLN A 35 6.19 0.05 1.15
C GLN A 35 5.11 -0.47 2.10
N ILE A 36 4.05 -1.05 1.56
CA ILE A 36 2.99 -1.62 2.37
C ILE A 36 3.52 -2.79 3.20
N LYS A 37 4.35 -3.63 2.61
CA LYS A 37 4.90 -4.76 3.32
C LYS A 37 5.80 -4.30 4.47
N GLN A 38 6.59 -3.26 4.26
CA GLN A 38 7.41 -2.72 5.33
C GLN A 38 6.54 -2.21 6.49
N LEU A 39 5.44 -1.56 6.16
CA LEU A 39 4.53 -1.06 7.18
C LEU A 39 3.88 -2.22 7.94
N GLU A 40 3.48 -3.26 7.22
CA GLU A 40 2.91 -4.45 7.85
C GLU A 40 3.92 -5.10 8.79
N ASP A 41 5.18 -5.19 8.38
CA ASP A 41 6.23 -5.75 9.21
C ASP A 41 6.46 -4.88 10.45
N HIS A 42 6.41 -3.58 10.29
CA HIS A 42 6.61 -2.66 11.40
C HIS A 42 5.54 -2.85 12.48
N PHE A 43 4.29 -3.03 12.09
CA PHE A 43 3.19 -3.21 13.02
C PHE A 43 2.91 -4.68 13.31
N ASN A 44 3.66 -5.59 12.68
CA ASN A 44 3.48 -7.03 12.87
C ASN A 44 2.05 -7.45 12.60
N THR A 45 1.46 -6.92 11.53
CA THR A 45 0.09 -7.22 11.17
C THR A 45 -0.10 -7.06 9.68
N ARG A 46 -1.09 -7.78 9.15
CA ARG A 46 -1.45 -7.63 7.75
C ARG A 46 -2.49 -6.51 7.63
N LEU A 47 -2.23 -5.55 6.78
CA LEU A 47 -3.14 -4.41 6.61
C LEU A 47 -4.13 -4.62 5.47
N PHE A 48 -3.75 -5.40 4.46
CA PHE A 48 -4.61 -5.66 3.31
C PHE A 48 -4.58 -7.14 2.99
N ASP A 49 -5.74 -7.68 2.61
CA ASP A 49 -5.83 -9.04 2.12
C ASP A 49 -5.59 -9.01 0.61
N ARG A 50 -4.45 -9.55 0.20
CA ARG A 50 -4.06 -9.58 -1.20
C ARG A 50 -4.18 -10.97 -1.81
N GLY A 51 -4.71 -11.91 -1.04
CA GLY A 51 -4.78 -13.29 -1.48
C GLY A 51 -5.71 -13.52 -2.66
N HIS A 52 -6.68 -12.63 -2.84
CA HIS A 52 -7.65 -12.73 -3.91
C HIS A 52 -7.46 -11.69 -4.98
N GLY A 53 -6.34 -10.96 -4.93
CA GLY A 53 -6.08 -9.93 -5.91
C GLY A 53 -6.92 -8.68 -5.74
N LYS A 54 -7.69 -8.59 -4.68
CA LYS A 54 -8.51 -7.44 -4.37
C LYS A 54 -8.25 -7.00 -2.95
N ILE A 55 -8.54 -5.74 -2.70
CA ILE A 55 -8.45 -5.15 -1.38
C ILE A 55 -9.85 -4.89 -0.85
N ASN A 56 -10.09 -5.35 0.34
CA ASN A 56 -11.36 -5.12 1.01
C ASN A 56 -11.21 -4.10 2.11
#